data_4d6d8b4cc91218bd21408efad7de859d
#
_entry.id   4d6d8b4cc91218bd21408efad7de859d
#
_cell.length_a   1.000
_cell.length_b   1.000
_cell.length_c   1.000
_cell.angle_alpha   90.00
_cell.angle_beta   90.00
_cell.angle_gamma   90.00
#
_symmetry.space_group_name_H-M   'P 1'
#
loop_
_entity.id
_entity.type
_entity.pdbx_description
1 polymer ?
#
loop_
_entity_poly.entity_id
_entity_poly.type
_entity_poly.pdbx_seq_one_letter_code
_entity_poly.pdbx_strand_id
1 'polypeptide(L)'
;MSTENAPERNPWTIAVVLAVALGPLTALALGSKYADEETRERARAGLVNATPSDTLDPYDTTRSPGYASEKTLGDITRGSAVFSQLQAAIKAAGSEAMLEGEGPYTVFAPSNEAFARVPKEQLAAIMADPAALQALISAHIAPGRLSATAMMQGFTATNLAGQRVPVGVQGNLKVGDAAVSQSIVAKNGIVHVIDRVML
;
A
#
# COMPACT_ATOMS: atom_id res chain seq x y z
N MET A 1 47.91 29.67 -19.52
CA MET A 1 46.67 29.77 -20.31
C MET A 1 45.84 28.55 -19.95
N SER A 2 44.97 28.67 -19.00
CA SER A 2 44.09 27.58 -18.55
C SER A 2 42.68 27.87 -19.07
N THR A 3 42.19 27.05 -19.95
CA THR A 3 40.84 27.12 -20.48
C THR A 3 39.91 26.47 -19.46
N GLU A 4 39.14 27.32 -18.83
CA GLU A 4 38.04 27.03 -17.88
C GLU A 4 36.94 26.25 -18.60
N ASN A 5 36.72 24.99 -18.18
CA ASN A 5 35.66 24.13 -18.67
C ASN A 5 34.36 24.55 -18.00
N ALA A 6 33.52 25.26 -18.71
CA ALA A 6 32.15 25.56 -18.26
C ALA A 6 31.33 24.27 -18.18
N PRO A 7 30.58 23.99 -17.11
CA PRO A 7 29.73 22.78 -17.03
C PRO A 7 28.60 22.87 -18.05
N GLU A 8 28.47 21.83 -18.87
CA GLU A 8 27.35 21.65 -19.79
C GLU A 8 26.02 21.76 -19.03
N ARG A 9 25.26 22.79 -19.35
CA ARG A 9 23.93 23.01 -18.77
C ARG A 9 22.95 22.00 -19.36
N ASN A 10 22.70 20.96 -18.60
CA ASN A 10 21.70 19.95 -18.93
C ASN A 10 20.32 20.63 -19.07
N PRO A 11 19.65 20.53 -20.23
CA PRO A 11 18.37 21.21 -20.49
C PRO A 11 17.24 20.81 -19.51
N TRP A 12 17.37 19.67 -18.86
CA TRP A 12 16.42 19.18 -17.88
C TRP A 12 16.44 19.96 -16.54
N THR A 13 17.58 20.53 -16.16
CA THR A 13 17.69 21.34 -14.94
C THR A 13 16.96 22.68 -15.08
N ILE A 14 16.88 23.23 -16.27
CA ILE A 14 16.18 24.50 -16.52
C ILE A 14 14.66 24.28 -16.49
N ALA A 15 14.16 23.12 -16.98
CA ALA A 15 12.75 22.80 -16.96
C ALA A 15 12.17 22.61 -15.55
N VAL A 16 12.94 22.03 -14.63
CA VAL A 16 12.52 21.79 -13.25
C VAL A 16 12.47 23.10 -12.45
N VAL A 17 13.43 24.00 -12.66
CA VAL A 17 13.46 25.30 -11.95
C VAL A 17 12.33 26.23 -12.41
N LEU A 18 11.97 26.22 -13.69
CA LEU A 18 10.87 27.03 -14.23
C LEU A 18 9.49 26.53 -13.75
N ALA A 19 9.31 25.22 -13.56
CA ALA A 19 8.05 24.66 -13.07
C ALA A 19 7.74 25.05 -11.63
N VAL A 20 8.75 25.22 -10.81
CA VAL A 20 8.59 25.65 -9.39
C VAL A 20 8.31 27.16 -9.27
N ALA A 21 8.80 27.97 -10.23
CA ALA A 21 8.70 29.44 -10.14
C ALA A 21 7.38 30.02 -10.69
N LEU A 22 6.65 29.33 -11.56
CA LEU A 22 5.53 29.90 -12.32
C LEU A 22 4.14 29.33 -12.00
N GLY A 23 4.03 28.40 -11.07
CA GLY A 23 2.75 27.83 -10.60
C GLY A 23 2.06 26.87 -11.59
N PRO A 24 1.00 26.17 -11.13
CA PRO A 24 0.41 25.04 -11.87
C PRO A 24 -0.31 25.42 -13.20
N LEU A 25 -0.70 26.66 -13.37
CA LEU A 25 -1.44 27.11 -14.57
C LEU A 25 -0.55 27.29 -15.81
N THR A 26 0.75 27.54 -15.64
CA THR A 26 1.68 27.72 -16.76
C THR A 26 2.33 26.40 -17.20
N ALA A 27 2.35 25.39 -16.34
CA ALA A 27 2.84 24.06 -16.68
C ALA A 27 1.97 23.34 -17.73
N LEU A 28 0.65 23.62 -17.74
CA LEU A 28 -0.29 23.04 -18.71
C LEU A 28 -0.07 23.56 -20.13
N ALA A 29 0.36 24.82 -20.29
CA ALA A 29 0.58 25.43 -21.59
C ALA A 29 1.93 25.04 -22.24
N LEU A 30 2.94 24.74 -21.41
CA LEU A 30 4.26 24.34 -21.88
C LEU A 30 4.36 22.82 -22.19
N GLY A 31 3.61 21.98 -21.47
CA GLY A 31 3.55 20.54 -21.71
C GLY A 31 3.02 20.18 -23.10
N SER A 32 2.11 21.01 -23.64
CA SER A 32 1.52 20.82 -24.98
C SER A 32 2.53 21.03 -26.13
N LYS A 33 3.62 21.75 -25.90
CA LYS A 33 4.58 22.13 -26.97
C LYS A 33 5.68 21.11 -27.18
N TYR A 34 5.86 20.17 -26.22
CA TYR A 34 6.89 19.13 -26.25
C TYR A 34 6.30 17.71 -26.28
N ALA A 35 4.99 17.57 -26.53
CA ALA A 35 4.41 16.28 -26.83
C ALA A 35 4.92 15.83 -28.21
N ASP A 36 5.70 14.79 -28.25
CA ASP A 36 6.28 14.19 -29.43
C ASP A 36 5.17 13.84 -30.42
N GLU A 37 5.50 13.92 -31.70
CA GLU A 37 4.60 13.60 -32.82
C GLU A 37 4.01 12.20 -32.67
N GLU A 38 4.77 11.27 -32.12
CA GLU A 38 4.36 9.90 -31.84
C GLU A 38 3.21 9.81 -30.81
N THR A 39 3.19 10.66 -29.79
CA THR A 39 2.09 10.75 -28.82
C THR A 39 0.83 11.31 -29.44
N ARG A 40 0.98 12.26 -30.40
CA ARG A 40 -0.14 12.84 -31.15
C ARG A 40 -0.72 11.86 -32.17
N GLU A 41 0.13 11.02 -32.77
CA GLU A 41 -0.30 10.01 -33.73
C GLU A 41 -1.04 8.85 -33.05
N ARG A 42 -0.61 8.43 -31.88
CA ARG A 42 -1.33 7.46 -31.03
C ARG A 42 -2.68 7.97 -30.56
N ALA A 43 -2.78 9.25 -30.23
CA ALA A 43 -4.04 9.89 -29.87
C ALA A 43 -5.02 9.97 -31.06
N ARG A 44 -4.51 10.21 -32.28
CA ARG A 44 -5.31 10.22 -33.52
C ARG A 44 -5.77 8.84 -33.96
N ALA A 45 -5.01 7.81 -33.66
CA ALA A 45 -5.33 6.42 -34.00
C ALA A 45 -6.43 5.79 -33.11
N GLY A 46 -7.00 6.54 -32.16
CA GLY A 46 -8.03 6.02 -31.25
C GLY A 46 -7.54 4.93 -30.29
N LEU A 47 -6.22 4.75 -30.18
CA LEU A 47 -5.58 3.74 -29.33
C LEU A 47 -5.47 4.18 -27.87
N VAL A 48 -5.91 5.41 -27.55
CA VAL A 48 -5.98 5.93 -26.19
C VAL A 48 -7.45 6.15 -25.87
N ASN A 49 -8.13 5.10 -25.43
CA ASN A 49 -9.39 5.23 -24.72
C ASN A 49 -9.09 5.75 -23.29
N ALA A 50 -8.60 6.99 -23.22
CA ALA A 50 -8.52 7.70 -21.96
C ALA A 50 -9.93 8.12 -21.56
N THR A 51 -10.61 7.30 -20.79
CA THR A 51 -11.77 7.79 -20.02
C THR A 51 -11.26 8.82 -19.01
N PRO A 52 -12.06 9.86 -18.67
CA PRO A 52 -11.65 10.88 -17.68
C PRO A 52 -11.34 10.33 -16.27
N SER A 53 -11.55 9.03 -16.03
CA SER A 53 -11.14 8.31 -14.83
C SER A 53 -9.69 7.80 -14.88
N ASP A 54 -9.00 7.96 -16.02
CA ASP A 54 -7.58 7.66 -16.18
C ASP A 54 -6.65 8.80 -15.69
N THR A 55 -7.10 9.61 -14.73
CA THR A 55 -6.16 10.32 -13.87
C THR A 55 -5.32 9.25 -13.22
N LEU A 56 -4.08 9.11 -13.72
CA LEU A 56 -3.05 8.26 -13.14
C LEU A 56 -3.00 8.59 -11.65
N ASP A 57 -3.68 7.78 -10.84
CA ASP A 57 -3.42 7.76 -9.43
C ASP A 57 -1.96 7.30 -9.30
N PRO A 58 -1.02 8.20 -8.94
CA PRO A 58 0.39 7.82 -8.81
C PRO A 58 0.59 6.72 -7.78
N TYR A 59 -0.47 6.32 -7.10
CA TYR A 59 -0.51 5.29 -6.07
C TYR A 59 -1.28 4.02 -6.51
N ASP A 60 -1.80 4.00 -7.76
CA ASP A 60 -2.40 2.78 -8.33
C ASP A 60 -1.31 1.76 -8.68
N THR A 61 -0.91 1.00 -7.68
CA THR A 61 0.04 -0.11 -7.83
C THR A 61 -0.55 -1.30 -8.62
N THR A 62 -1.83 -1.22 -9.04
CA THR A 62 -2.44 -2.28 -9.86
C THR A 62 -1.91 -2.29 -11.29
N ARG A 63 -1.31 -1.18 -11.74
CA ARG A 63 -0.80 -0.96 -13.10
C ARG A 63 0.72 -1.05 -13.25
N SER A 64 1.47 -1.27 -12.19
CA SER A 64 2.91 -1.51 -12.31
C SER A 64 3.15 -2.92 -12.86
N PRO A 65 3.56 -3.06 -14.12
CA PRO A 65 3.85 -4.36 -14.72
C PRO A 65 5.15 -4.91 -14.11
N GLY A 66 5.07 -5.58 -12.99
CA GLY A 66 6.25 -6.20 -12.37
C GLY A 66 6.11 -6.57 -10.90
N TYR A 67 5.06 -6.12 -10.20
CA TYR A 67 4.86 -6.39 -8.78
C TYR A 67 3.51 -7.03 -8.43
N ALA A 68 2.71 -7.42 -9.40
CA ALA A 68 1.52 -8.21 -9.12
C ALA A 68 1.97 -9.62 -8.71
N SER A 69 2.02 -9.88 -7.41
CA SER A 69 2.16 -11.24 -6.92
C SER A 69 0.95 -12.04 -7.44
N GLU A 70 1.19 -13.16 -8.08
CA GLU A 70 0.13 -14.13 -8.44
C GLU A 70 -0.54 -14.73 -7.20
N LYS A 71 0.05 -14.48 -6.03
CA LYS A 71 -0.37 -15.00 -4.73
C LYS A 71 -1.48 -14.14 -4.13
N THR A 72 -2.49 -14.81 -3.58
CA THR A 72 -3.53 -14.17 -2.76
C THR A 72 -2.97 -13.77 -1.38
N LEU A 73 -3.75 -12.96 -0.66
CA LEU A 73 -3.46 -12.66 0.76
C LEU A 73 -3.32 -13.94 1.59
N GLY A 74 -4.19 -14.92 1.33
CA GLY A 74 -4.13 -16.24 1.96
C GLY A 74 -2.84 -17.00 1.65
N ASP A 75 -2.37 -16.98 0.39
CA ASP A 75 -1.14 -17.65 -0.02
C ASP A 75 0.10 -17.02 0.62
N ILE A 76 0.15 -15.69 0.70
CA ILE A 76 1.25 -14.96 1.32
C ILE A 76 1.34 -15.27 2.80
N THR A 77 0.21 -15.26 3.50
CA THR A 77 0.18 -15.57 4.93
C THR A 77 0.52 -17.04 5.19
N ARG A 78 0.03 -17.99 4.38
CA ARG A 78 0.35 -19.43 4.50
C ARG A 78 1.79 -19.75 4.13
N GLY A 79 2.34 -19.06 3.16
CA GLY A 79 3.68 -19.33 2.64
C GLY A 79 4.83 -18.82 3.52
N SER A 80 4.54 -18.16 4.64
CA SER A 80 5.57 -17.55 5.48
C SER A 80 5.51 -18.05 6.93
N ALA A 81 6.62 -18.60 7.40
CA ALA A 81 6.76 -19.06 8.78
C ALA A 81 6.60 -17.94 9.81
N VAL A 82 6.82 -16.68 9.41
CA VAL A 82 6.67 -15.48 10.26
C VAL A 82 5.22 -15.28 10.72
N PHE A 83 4.23 -15.83 9.99
CA PHE A 83 2.81 -15.69 10.28
C PHE A 83 2.16 -16.97 10.83
N SER A 84 2.93 -17.92 11.33
CA SER A 84 2.37 -19.21 11.78
C SER A 84 1.30 -19.08 12.87
N GLN A 85 1.45 -18.13 13.80
CA GLN A 85 0.44 -17.85 14.83
C GLN A 85 -0.79 -17.15 14.26
N LEU A 86 -0.61 -16.19 13.35
CA LEU A 86 -1.72 -15.55 12.65
C LEU A 86 -2.52 -16.58 11.83
N GLN A 87 -1.84 -17.51 11.15
CA GLN A 87 -2.51 -18.59 10.41
C GLN A 87 -3.33 -19.49 11.31
N ALA A 88 -2.78 -19.88 12.46
CA ALA A 88 -3.52 -20.68 13.46
C ALA A 88 -4.80 -19.93 13.90
N ALA A 89 -4.71 -18.62 14.14
CA ALA A 89 -5.85 -17.80 14.51
C ALA A 89 -6.88 -17.69 13.38
N ILE A 90 -6.45 -17.45 12.13
CA ILE A 90 -7.33 -17.36 10.95
C ILE A 90 -8.09 -18.68 10.73
N LYS A 91 -7.37 -19.81 10.85
CA LYS A 91 -7.97 -21.15 10.73
C LYS A 91 -8.96 -21.45 11.84
N ALA A 92 -8.60 -21.13 13.09
CA ALA A 92 -9.50 -21.31 14.23
C ALA A 92 -10.76 -20.42 14.17
N ALA A 93 -10.62 -19.22 13.57
CA ALA A 93 -11.75 -18.31 13.32
C ALA A 93 -12.59 -18.69 12.08
N GLY A 94 -12.17 -19.67 11.27
CA GLY A 94 -12.83 -20.02 10.01
C GLY A 94 -12.83 -18.89 8.96
N SER A 95 -11.87 -17.97 9.05
CA SER A 95 -11.82 -16.75 8.21
C SER A 95 -10.91 -16.89 6.98
N GLU A 96 -10.51 -18.10 6.61
CA GLU A 96 -9.62 -18.38 5.48
C GLU A 96 -10.20 -17.89 4.15
N ALA A 97 -11.48 -18.13 3.92
CA ALA A 97 -12.19 -17.76 2.69
C ALA A 97 -12.16 -16.22 2.44
N MET A 98 -12.12 -15.41 3.50
CA MET A 98 -12.04 -13.96 3.40
C MET A 98 -10.74 -13.50 2.76
N LEU A 99 -9.62 -14.18 3.04
CA LEU A 99 -8.31 -13.85 2.49
C LEU A 99 -8.09 -14.40 1.09
N GLU A 100 -8.94 -15.31 0.64
CA GLU A 100 -8.93 -15.90 -0.71
C GLU A 100 -9.91 -15.19 -1.66
N GLY A 101 -10.87 -14.43 -1.12
CA GLY A 101 -11.88 -13.71 -1.88
C GLY A 101 -11.30 -12.65 -2.81
N GLU A 102 -12.17 -12.11 -3.68
CA GLU A 102 -11.76 -11.16 -4.73
C GLU A 102 -11.19 -9.83 -4.22
N GLY A 103 -11.48 -9.43 -2.97
CA GLY A 103 -10.96 -8.19 -2.39
C GLY A 103 -11.47 -6.92 -3.08
N PRO A 104 -10.75 -5.81 -3.09
CA PRO A 104 -9.44 -5.64 -2.45
C PRO A 104 -9.50 -5.49 -0.93
N TYR A 105 -8.53 -6.09 -0.24
CA TYR A 105 -8.38 -5.95 1.21
C TYR A 105 -6.95 -5.58 1.58
N THR A 106 -6.78 -4.93 2.71
CA THR A 106 -5.50 -4.71 3.36
C THR A 106 -5.46 -5.51 4.64
N VAL A 107 -4.45 -6.36 4.80
CA VAL A 107 -4.23 -7.17 5.98
C VAL A 107 -3.05 -6.61 6.77
N PHE A 108 -3.29 -6.21 7.99
CA PHE A 108 -2.26 -5.86 8.96
C PHE A 108 -1.83 -7.14 9.68
N ALA A 109 -0.81 -7.82 9.16
CA ALA A 109 -0.38 -9.13 9.60
C ALA A 109 0.64 -9.04 10.74
N PRO A 110 0.26 -9.36 11.99
CA PRO A 110 1.20 -9.41 13.09
C PRO A 110 2.17 -10.59 12.91
N SER A 111 3.46 -10.33 13.11
CA SER A 111 4.48 -11.37 13.11
C SER A 111 4.35 -12.26 14.36
N ASN A 112 5.01 -13.42 14.36
CA ASN A 112 5.10 -14.27 15.57
C ASN A 112 5.68 -13.50 16.76
N GLU A 113 6.62 -12.57 16.51
CA GLU A 113 7.17 -11.70 17.54
C GLU A 113 6.13 -10.72 18.11
N ALA A 114 5.21 -10.25 17.26
CA ALA A 114 4.10 -9.41 17.70
C ALA A 114 3.18 -10.16 18.66
N PHE A 115 2.86 -11.41 18.36
CA PHE A 115 2.10 -12.28 19.25
C PHE A 115 2.83 -12.59 20.56
N ALA A 116 4.17 -12.77 20.51
CA ALA A 116 4.97 -13.00 21.70
C ALA A 116 4.96 -11.81 22.70
N ARG A 117 4.61 -10.61 22.26
CA ARG A 117 4.46 -9.42 23.11
C ARG A 117 3.11 -9.34 23.81
N VAL A 118 2.13 -10.13 23.36
CA VAL A 118 0.79 -10.20 24.02
C VAL A 118 0.93 -11.04 25.30
N PRO A 119 0.36 -10.60 26.43
CA PRO A 119 0.30 -11.41 27.63
C PRO A 119 -0.30 -12.80 27.36
N LYS A 120 0.34 -13.85 27.85
CA LYS A 120 -0.04 -15.23 27.53
C LYS A 120 -1.48 -15.55 27.94
N GLU A 121 -1.92 -15.01 29.06
CA GLU A 121 -3.27 -15.18 29.60
C GLU A 121 -4.30 -14.55 28.67
N GLN A 122 -4.00 -13.35 28.14
CA GLN A 122 -4.88 -12.64 27.20
C GLN A 122 -4.94 -13.37 25.86
N LEU A 123 -3.79 -13.81 25.35
CA LEU A 123 -3.75 -14.58 24.10
C LEU A 123 -4.51 -15.90 24.23
N ALA A 124 -4.34 -16.63 25.36
CA ALA A 124 -5.04 -17.86 25.63
C ALA A 124 -6.57 -17.65 25.72
N ALA A 125 -7.02 -16.57 26.35
CA ALA A 125 -8.43 -16.23 26.41
C ALA A 125 -9.04 -15.94 25.02
N ILE A 126 -8.31 -15.18 24.18
CA ILE A 126 -8.74 -14.88 22.79
C ILE A 126 -8.77 -16.17 21.96
N MET A 127 -7.78 -17.03 22.08
CA MET A 127 -7.70 -18.28 21.31
C MET A 127 -8.75 -19.31 21.74
N ALA A 128 -9.30 -19.21 22.96
CA ALA A 128 -10.34 -20.08 23.47
C ALA A 128 -11.75 -19.65 23.04
N ASP A 129 -11.93 -18.38 22.65
CA ASP A 129 -13.23 -17.82 22.25
C ASP A 129 -13.28 -17.56 20.74
N PRO A 130 -14.11 -18.30 19.97
CA PRO A 130 -14.25 -18.09 18.53
C PRO A 130 -14.73 -16.68 18.16
N ALA A 131 -15.56 -16.06 18.98
CA ALA A 131 -16.04 -14.70 18.72
C ALA A 131 -14.92 -13.66 18.91
N ALA A 132 -14.10 -13.82 19.95
CA ALA A 132 -12.92 -12.98 20.18
C ALA A 132 -11.89 -13.16 19.07
N LEU A 133 -11.67 -14.38 18.58
CA LEU A 133 -10.80 -14.65 17.41
C LEU A 133 -11.31 -13.97 16.15
N GLN A 134 -12.61 -14.06 15.87
CA GLN A 134 -13.20 -13.43 14.70
C GLN A 134 -13.09 -11.90 14.79
N ALA A 135 -13.32 -11.33 15.97
CA ALA A 135 -13.13 -9.90 16.23
C ALA A 135 -11.66 -9.49 16.02
N LEU A 136 -10.73 -10.27 16.54
CA LEU A 136 -9.28 -10.07 16.33
C LEU A 136 -8.94 -10.04 14.85
N ILE A 137 -9.34 -11.02 14.07
CA ILE A 137 -9.07 -11.09 12.63
C ILE A 137 -9.71 -9.89 11.91
N SER A 138 -10.95 -9.55 12.23
CA SER A 138 -11.65 -8.40 11.65
C SER A 138 -10.97 -7.08 11.97
N ALA A 139 -10.39 -6.94 13.17
CA ALA A 139 -9.60 -5.77 13.55
C ALA A 139 -8.32 -5.61 12.72
N HIS A 140 -7.76 -6.71 12.22
CA HIS A 140 -6.53 -6.73 11.42
C HIS A 140 -6.77 -6.64 9.91
N ILE A 141 -8.02 -6.51 9.45
CA ILE A 141 -8.36 -6.41 8.03
C ILE A 141 -9.10 -5.09 7.79
N ALA A 142 -8.67 -4.34 6.79
CA ALA A 142 -9.37 -3.15 6.31
C ALA A 142 -9.83 -3.34 4.86
N PRO A 143 -10.99 -2.81 4.47
CA PRO A 143 -11.41 -2.81 3.08
C PRO A 143 -10.52 -1.87 2.25
N GLY A 144 -10.32 -2.21 0.98
CA GLY A 144 -9.52 -1.43 0.05
C GLY A 144 -8.04 -1.77 0.07
N ARG A 145 -7.30 -1.19 -0.89
CA ARG A 145 -5.83 -1.28 -0.97
C ARG A 145 -5.20 -0.06 -0.32
N LEU A 146 -4.71 -0.20 0.89
CA LEU A 146 -3.98 0.84 1.60
C LEU A 146 -2.49 0.63 1.32
N SER A 147 -1.96 1.28 0.29
CA SER A 147 -0.53 1.20 -0.01
C SER A 147 0.30 1.91 1.09
N ALA A 148 1.56 1.47 1.26
CA ALA A 148 2.47 2.14 2.20
C ALA A 148 2.61 3.64 1.91
N THR A 149 2.60 4.01 0.62
CA THR A 149 2.69 5.41 0.20
C THR A 149 1.44 6.21 0.57
N ALA A 150 0.24 5.63 0.39
CA ALA A 150 -1.00 6.26 0.85
C ALA A 150 -1.02 6.43 2.37
N MET A 151 -0.53 5.41 3.10
CA MET A 151 -0.43 5.45 4.55
C MET A 151 0.52 6.55 5.07
N MET A 152 1.55 6.90 4.29
CA MET A 152 2.48 8.00 4.63
C MET A 152 1.81 9.37 4.66
N GLN A 153 0.70 9.56 3.96
CA GLN A 153 -0.06 10.83 3.96
C GLN A 153 -0.80 11.08 5.28
N GLY A 154 -0.95 10.06 6.10
CA GLY A 154 -1.65 10.14 7.37
C GLY A 154 -3.17 10.25 7.20
N PHE A 155 -3.89 9.22 7.60
CA PHE A 155 -5.36 9.21 7.62
C PHE A 155 -5.87 8.24 8.68
N THR A 156 -7.18 8.15 8.82
CA THR A 156 -7.81 7.17 9.69
C THR A 156 -8.44 6.08 8.85
N ALA A 157 -7.92 4.86 8.93
CA ALA A 157 -8.53 3.68 8.33
C ALA A 157 -9.64 3.13 9.21
N THR A 158 -10.65 2.53 8.59
CA THR A 158 -11.68 1.76 9.32
C THR A 158 -11.48 0.29 8.99
N ASN A 159 -11.28 -0.55 9.99
CA ASN A 159 -11.14 -1.99 9.83
C ASN A 159 -12.52 -2.68 9.74
N LEU A 160 -12.54 -3.99 9.46
CA LEU A 160 -13.78 -4.76 9.36
C LEU A 160 -14.50 -4.94 10.71
N ALA A 161 -13.83 -4.72 11.83
CA ALA A 161 -14.46 -4.64 13.15
C ALA A 161 -15.15 -3.28 13.40
N GLY A 162 -15.10 -2.34 12.43
CA GLY A 162 -15.67 -1.00 12.57
C GLY A 162 -14.82 -0.03 13.40
N GLN A 163 -13.63 -0.43 13.81
CA GLN A 163 -12.72 0.42 14.58
C GLN A 163 -11.99 1.40 13.65
N ARG A 164 -11.82 2.62 14.14
CA ARG A 164 -11.06 3.67 13.46
C ARG A 164 -9.62 3.68 13.94
N VAL A 165 -8.71 3.33 13.06
CA VAL A 165 -7.28 3.19 13.36
C VAL A 165 -6.50 4.30 12.66
N PRO A 166 -5.76 5.14 13.38
CA PRO A 166 -4.90 6.15 12.77
C PRO A 166 -3.74 5.45 12.04
N VAL A 167 -3.47 5.93 10.85
CA VAL A 167 -2.40 5.42 9.98
C VAL A 167 -1.53 6.58 9.57
N GLY A 168 -0.22 6.47 9.69
CA GLY A 168 0.70 7.56 9.32
C GLY A 168 2.14 7.30 9.74
N VAL A 169 2.98 8.33 9.58
CA VAL A 169 4.41 8.27 9.91
C VAL A 169 4.66 8.98 11.23
N GLN A 170 5.21 8.25 12.19
CA GLN A 170 5.75 8.76 13.44
C GLN A 170 7.14 8.15 13.67
N GLY A 171 8.13 8.66 12.93
CA GLY A 171 9.44 8.01 12.80
C GLY A 171 9.39 6.85 11.79
N ASN A 172 8.59 5.81 12.09
CA ASN A 172 8.27 4.71 11.18
C ASN A 172 6.81 4.80 10.72
N LEU A 173 6.48 4.07 9.65
CA LEU A 173 5.09 3.88 9.25
C LEU A 173 4.35 3.08 10.32
N LYS A 174 3.22 3.61 10.80
CA LYS A 174 2.43 3.01 11.88
C LYS A 174 0.97 2.85 11.51
N VAL A 175 0.36 1.86 12.13
CA VAL A 175 -1.09 1.61 12.15
C VAL A 175 -1.51 1.49 13.60
N GLY A 176 -2.15 2.54 14.12
CA GLY A 176 -2.31 2.69 15.57
C GLY A 176 -0.94 2.75 16.27
N ASP A 177 -0.74 1.88 17.23
CA ASP A 177 0.54 1.75 17.96
C ASP A 177 1.51 0.75 17.31
N ALA A 178 1.07 0.00 16.31
CA ALA A 178 1.87 -1.00 15.63
C ALA A 178 2.75 -0.36 14.55
N ALA A 179 4.04 -0.69 14.55
CA ALA A 179 4.95 -0.29 13.47
C ALA A 179 4.87 -1.27 12.30
N VAL A 180 4.82 -0.73 11.08
CA VAL A 180 4.89 -1.51 9.85
C VAL A 180 6.34 -1.74 9.48
N SER A 181 6.73 -3.00 9.39
CA SER A 181 8.10 -3.41 9.04
C SER A 181 8.26 -3.70 7.55
N GLN A 182 7.21 -4.24 6.91
CA GLN A 182 7.23 -4.62 5.51
C GLN A 182 5.83 -4.53 4.90
N SER A 183 5.78 -4.25 3.60
CA SER A 183 4.53 -4.27 2.81
C SER A 183 4.70 -5.21 1.63
N ILE A 184 3.74 -6.12 1.43
CA ILE A 184 3.76 -7.14 0.39
C ILE A 184 2.48 -7.00 -0.42
N VAL A 185 2.61 -6.79 -1.72
CA VAL A 185 1.47 -6.69 -2.63
C VAL A 185 0.99 -8.10 -3.01
N ALA A 186 -0.31 -8.34 -2.84
CA ALA A 186 -1.00 -9.56 -3.23
C ALA A 186 -1.93 -9.31 -4.43
N LYS A 187 -2.35 -10.38 -5.11
CA LYS A 187 -3.33 -10.32 -6.20
C LYS A 187 -4.62 -9.62 -5.76
N ASN A 188 -5.13 -9.94 -4.60
CA ASN A 188 -6.40 -9.45 -4.06
C ASN A 188 -6.24 -8.44 -2.91
N GLY A 189 -5.05 -7.84 -2.70
CA GLY A 189 -4.87 -6.87 -1.65
C GLY A 189 -3.41 -6.51 -1.33
N ILE A 190 -3.18 -6.07 -0.10
CA ILE A 190 -1.86 -5.76 0.44
C ILE A 190 -1.74 -6.35 1.84
N VAL A 191 -0.56 -6.91 2.15
CA VAL A 191 -0.20 -7.36 3.50
C VAL A 191 0.82 -6.38 4.07
N HIS A 192 0.53 -5.78 5.21
CA HIS A 192 1.47 -5.01 6.01
C HIS A 192 1.89 -5.82 7.23
N VAL A 193 3.17 -6.12 7.34
CA VAL A 193 3.72 -6.82 8.50
C VAL A 193 3.86 -5.84 9.65
N ILE A 194 3.21 -6.14 10.76
CA ILE A 194 3.21 -5.28 11.95
C ILE A 194 3.87 -5.96 13.15
N ASP A 195 4.46 -5.14 14.03
CA ASP A 195 5.22 -5.58 15.21
C ASP A 195 4.36 -5.73 16.47
N ARG A 196 3.07 -5.43 16.40
CA ARG A 196 2.11 -5.57 17.51
C ARG A 196 0.76 -6.06 17.01
N VAL A 197 0.08 -6.82 17.86
CA VAL A 197 -1.31 -7.24 17.65
C VAL A 197 -2.23 -6.08 17.99
N MET A 198 -3.20 -5.78 17.13
CA MET A 198 -4.27 -4.80 17.39
C MET A 198 -5.36 -5.47 18.23
N LEU A 199 -5.51 -5.05 19.47
CA LEU A 199 -6.44 -5.59 20.46
C LEU A 199 -7.48 -4.54 20.85
#